data_d2759257ffeabfa2ba196569eb2101bf
#
_entry.id   d2759257ffeabfa2ba196569eb2101bf
#
_cell.length_a   1.000
_cell.length_b   1.000
_cell.length_c   1.000
_cell.angle_alpha   90.00
_cell.angle_beta   90.00
_cell.angle_gamma   90.00
#
_symmetry.space_group_name_H-M   'P 1'
#
loop_
_entity.id
_entity.type
_entity.pdbx_description
1 polymer ?
#
loop_
_entity_poly.entity_id
_entity_poly.type
_entity_poly.pdbx_seq_one_letter_code
_entity_poly.pdbx_strand_id
1 'polypeptide(L)'
;VRIQIRYDDIDYLGHVNNARFLAYFEIGRLSYMKRFFNTRSAKDISMVIARAELDFERSVMFEDDIFVRTWISRVGNRSFDFSYTIEDDGGTVFCRGRTVNVFVEDGKPVSVPDFVKDLVISDVKT
;
A
#
# COMPACT_ATOMS: atom_id res chain seq x y z
N VAL A 1 4.99 6.85 -5.08
CA VAL A 1 6.25 6.30 -5.61
C VAL A 1 5.99 5.62 -6.96
N ARG A 2 6.87 5.86 -7.90
CA ARG A 2 6.78 5.23 -9.22
C ARG A 2 6.97 3.73 -9.11
N ILE A 3 6.23 3.00 -9.93
CA ILE A 3 6.33 1.55 -10.02
C ILE A 3 7.01 1.20 -11.33
N GLN A 4 8.06 0.41 -11.24
CA GLN A 4 8.67 -0.19 -12.42
C GLN A 4 7.94 -1.48 -12.75
N ILE A 5 7.19 -1.46 -13.84
CA ILE A 5 6.53 -2.68 -14.32
C ILE A 5 7.60 -3.59 -14.91
N ARG A 6 7.68 -4.81 -14.40
CA ARG A 6 8.64 -5.78 -14.87
C ARG A 6 7.98 -6.70 -15.89
N TYR A 7 8.78 -7.25 -16.77
CA TYR A 7 8.29 -8.18 -17.78
C TYR A 7 7.53 -9.36 -17.14
N ASP A 8 8.04 -9.84 -15.99
CA ASP A 8 7.42 -10.95 -15.26
C ASP A 8 6.08 -10.58 -14.62
N ASP A 9 5.76 -9.30 -14.53
CA ASP A 9 4.48 -8.87 -13.98
C ASP A 9 3.34 -9.07 -14.97
N ILE A 10 3.65 -9.26 -16.25
CA ILE A 10 2.66 -9.33 -17.34
C ILE A 10 2.20 -10.77 -17.50
N ASP A 11 0.87 -10.94 -17.60
CA ASP A 11 0.27 -12.25 -17.84
C ASP A 11 0.11 -12.51 -19.34
N TYR A 12 -0.43 -13.68 -19.69
CA TYR A 12 -0.58 -14.08 -21.07
C TYR A 12 -1.59 -13.24 -21.85
N LEU A 13 -2.43 -12.44 -21.16
CA LEU A 13 -3.37 -11.52 -21.79
C LEU A 13 -2.73 -10.18 -22.16
N GLY A 14 -1.47 -9.97 -21.79
CA GLY A 14 -0.73 -8.76 -22.14
C GLY A 14 -0.84 -7.63 -21.14
N HIS A 15 -1.41 -7.85 -19.97
CA HIS A 15 -1.47 -6.82 -18.94
C HIS A 15 -0.97 -7.34 -17.58
N VAL A 16 -0.74 -6.42 -16.67
CA VAL A 16 -0.22 -6.76 -15.34
C VAL A 16 -1.15 -7.74 -14.65
N ASN A 17 -0.60 -8.83 -14.18
CA ASN A 17 -1.33 -9.85 -13.45
C ASN A 17 -1.92 -9.24 -12.16
N ASN A 18 -3.18 -9.52 -11.89
CA ASN A 18 -3.86 -9.00 -10.71
C ASN A 18 -3.10 -9.29 -9.40
N ALA A 19 -2.43 -10.43 -9.32
CA ALA A 19 -1.68 -10.80 -8.13
C ALA A 19 -0.48 -9.87 -7.85
N ARG A 20 0.01 -9.16 -8.86
CA ARG A 20 1.16 -8.25 -8.72
C ARG A 20 0.80 -6.96 -7.98
N PHE A 21 -0.47 -6.59 -7.95
CA PHE A 21 -0.88 -5.33 -7.32
C PHE A 21 -0.61 -5.32 -5.82
N LEU A 22 -0.67 -6.46 -5.15
CA LEU A 22 -0.28 -6.53 -3.74
C LEU A 22 1.21 -6.20 -3.55
N ALA A 23 2.06 -6.63 -4.46
CA ALA A 23 3.48 -6.27 -4.43
C ALA A 23 3.68 -4.76 -4.67
N TYR A 24 2.90 -4.17 -5.56
CA TYR A 24 2.95 -2.72 -5.79
C TYR A 24 2.51 -1.94 -4.55
N PHE A 25 1.47 -2.41 -3.87
CA PHE A 25 1.05 -1.80 -2.61
C PHE A 25 2.14 -1.91 -1.55
N GLU A 26 2.85 -3.03 -1.50
CA GLU A 26 3.97 -3.19 -0.58
C GLU A 26 5.06 -2.15 -0.83
N ILE A 27 5.39 -1.90 -2.09
CA ILE A 27 6.35 -0.84 -2.45
C ILE A 27 5.89 0.50 -1.91
N GLY A 28 4.60 0.82 -2.09
CA GLY A 28 4.03 2.06 -1.58
C GLY A 28 4.06 2.14 -0.07
N ARG A 29 3.71 1.05 0.59
CA ARG A 29 3.72 0.97 2.05
C ARG A 29 5.12 1.14 2.62
N LEU A 30 6.10 0.45 2.05
CA LEU A 30 7.49 0.57 2.51
C LEU A 30 8.03 1.98 2.30
N SER A 31 7.73 2.60 1.17
CA SER A 31 8.11 3.98 0.90
C SER A 31 7.47 4.94 1.92
N TYR A 32 6.20 4.73 2.20
CA TYR A 32 5.48 5.54 3.19
C TYR A 32 6.09 5.40 4.59
N MET A 33 6.34 4.17 5.01
CA MET A 33 6.88 3.90 6.34
C MET A 33 8.29 4.47 6.49
N LYS A 34 9.11 4.36 5.46
CA LYS A 34 10.44 4.94 5.48
C LYS A 34 10.40 6.45 5.69
N ARG A 35 9.40 7.11 5.11
CA ARG A 35 9.27 8.57 5.17
C ARG A 35 8.62 9.05 6.47
N PHE A 36 7.57 8.38 6.92
CA PHE A 36 6.70 8.89 7.99
C PHE A 36 6.82 8.14 9.31
N PHE A 37 7.27 6.90 9.31
CA PHE A 37 7.43 6.16 10.55
C PHE A 37 8.77 6.45 11.23
N ASN A 38 9.66 7.15 10.54
CA ASN A 38 10.96 7.56 11.08
C ASN A 38 11.73 6.37 11.66
N THR A 39 11.67 5.23 10.99
CA THR A 39 12.33 4.02 11.43
C THR A 39 13.70 3.90 10.81
N ARG A 40 14.64 3.30 11.55
CA ARG A 40 15.99 3.07 11.07
C ARG A 40 16.06 1.90 10.10
N SER A 41 15.16 0.93 10.28
CA SER A 41 15.06 -0.22 9.40
C SER A 41 13.69 -0.86 9.56
N ALA A 42 13.31 -1.68 8.57
CA ALA A 42 12.06 -2.46 8.65
C ALA A 42 12.03 -3.41 9.84
N LYS A 43 13.20 -3.73 10.41
CA LYS A 43 13.29 -4.60 11.59
C LYS A 43 12.71 -3.95 12.85
N ASP A 44 12.66 -2.63 12.88
CA ASP A 44 12.15 -1.89 14.03
C ASP A 44 10.62 -1.88 14.07
N ILE A 45 9.98 -2.35 13.00
CA ILE A 45 8.54 -2.42 12.91
C ILE A 45 8.15 -3.88 12.74
N SER A 46 7.45 -4.41 13.73
CA SER A 46 6.88 -5.74 13.65
C SER A 46 5.39 -5.58 13.37
N MET A 47 5.00 -5.86 12.14
CA MET A 47 3.64 -5.60 11.66
C MET A 47 3.25 -6.68 10.66
N VAL A 48 2.00 -7.12 10.75
CA VAL A 48 1.45 -8.08 9.79
C VAL A 48 0.22 -7.49 9.13
N ILE A 49 -0.08 -7.97 7.93
CA ILE A 49 -1.29 -7.63 7.22
C ILE A 49 -2.33 -8.70 7.56
N ALA A 50 -3.44 -8.26 8.14
CA ALA A 50 -4.54 -9.15 8.52
C ALA A 50 -5.58 -9.28 7.41
N ARG A 51 -5.69 -8.29 6.53
CA ARG A 51 -6.70 -8.26 5.46
C ARG A 51 -6.23 -7.36 4.34
N ALA A 52 -6.57 -7.74 3.11
CA ALA A 52 -6.32 -6.92 1.93
C ALA A 52 -7.57 -6.92 1.06
N GLU A 53 -7.92 -5.76 0.53
CA GLU A 53 -9.01 -5.57 -0.41
C GLU A 53 -8.48 -4.82 -1.61
N LEU A 54 -8.84 -5.28 -2.80
CA LEU A 54 -8.43 -4.65 -4.05
C LEU A 54 -9.63 -4.57 -4.99
N ASP A 55 -9.79 -3.41 -5.60
CA ASP A 55 -10.75 -3.19 -6.67
C ASP A 55 -9.99 -2.86 -7.94
N PHE A 56 -10.09 -3.73 -8.95
CA PHE A 56 -9.41 -3.56 -10.23
C PHE A 56 -10.34 -2.80 -11.16
N GLU A 57 -10.02 -1.55 -11.44
CA GLU A 57 -10.87 -0.66 -12.23
C GLU A 57 -10.45 -0.63 -13.69
N ARG A 58 -9.16 -0.85 -13.97
CA ARG A 58 -8.60 -0.81 -15.31
C ARG A 58 -7.38 -1.69 -15.40
N SER A 59 -7.19 -2.35 -16.53
CA SER A 59 -5.98 -3.14 -16.78
C SER A 59 -4.78 -2.23 -16.95
N VAL A 60 -3.66 -2.62 -16.37
CA VAL A 60 -2.37 -1.93 -16.55
C VAL A 60 -1.60 -2.67 -17.63
N MET A 61 -1.16 -1.94 -18.66
CA MET A 61 -0.36 -2.47 -19.75
C MET A 61 1.12 -2.24 -19.44
N PHE A 62 2.00 -2.99 -20.10
CA PHE A 62 3.42 -2.89 -19.85
C PHE A 62 3.97 -1.47 -20.08
N GLU A 63 3.42 -0.77 -21.06
CA GLU A 63 3.87 0.58 -21.42
C GLU A 63 3.27 1.69 -20.56
N ASP A 64 2.35 1.37 -19.66
CA ASP A 64 1.78 2.37 -18.76
C ASP A 64 2.82 2.82 -17.75
N ASP A 65 2.80 4.12 -17.44
CA ASP A 65 3.68 4.71 -16.46
C ASP A 65 2.88 4.99 -15.19
N ILE A 66 3.00 4.12 -14.22
CA ILE A 66 2.15 4.12 -13.03
C ILE A 66 2.92 4.47 -11.78
N PHE A 67 2.20 4.96 -10.79
CA PHE A 67 2.72 5.15 -9.44
C PHE A 67 1.69 4.70 -8.42
N VAL A 68 2.16 4.39 -7.22
CA VAL A 68 1.29 4.05 -6.10
C VAL A 68 1.26 5.23 -5.12
N ARG A 69 0.05 5.57 -4.72
CA ARG A 69 -0.23 6.56 -3.69
C ARG A 69 -0.68 5.81 -2.46
N THR A 70 -0.12 6.13 -1.31
CA THR A 70 -0.36 5.40 -0.05
C THR A 70 -0.63 6.40 1.07
N TRP A 71 -1.61 6.10 1.88
CA TRP A 71 -1.90 6.93 3.07
C TRP A 71 -2.57 6.06 4.14
N ILE A 72 -2.52 6.55 5.38
CA ILE A 72 -3.23 5.91 6.47
C ILE A 72 -4.63 6.49 6.51
N SER A 73 -5.64 5.65 6.32
CA SER A 73 -7.03 6.08 6.18
C SER A 73 -7.88 5.80 7.42
N ARG A 74 -7.40 4.94 8.32
CA ARG A 74 -8.12 4.60 9.55
C ARG A 74 -7.12 4.17 10.60
N VAL A 75 -7.36 4.55 11.85
CA VAL A 75 -6.58 4.06 12.98
C VAL A 75 -7.55 3.60 14.07
N GLY A 76 -7.44 2.34 14.45
CA GLY A 76 -8.17 1.75 15.57
C GLY A 76 -7.26 1.52 16.76
N ASN A 77 -7.72 0.71 17.69
CA ASN A 77 -6.94 0.42 18.90
C ASN A 77 -5.77 -0.53 18.62
N ARG A 78 -6.01 -1.59 17.86
CA ARG A 78 -5.01 -2.63 17.58
C ARG A 78 -4.70 -2.79 16.10
N SER A 79 -5.37 -2.04 15.25
CA SER A 79 -5.17 -2.10 13.81
C SER A 79 -5.26 -0.72 13.20
N PHE A 80 -4.67 -0.57 12.04
CA PHE A 80 -4.81 0.62 11.24
C PHE A 80 -4.83 0.22 9.76
N ASP A 81 -5.39 1.09 8.93
CA ASP A 81 -5.53 0.80 7.52
C ASP A 81 -4.62 1.70 6.70
N PHE A 82 -3.86 1.08 5.81
CA PHE A 82 -3.31 1.77 4.65
C PHE A 82 -4.33 1.69 3.52
N SER A 83 -4.50 2.79 2.82
CA SER A 83 -5.24 2.85 1.57
C SER A 83 -4.28 3.19 0.44
N TYR A 84 -4.61 2.70 -0.77
CA TYR A 84 -3.73 2.81 -1.92
C TYR A 84 -4.52 3.11 -3.17
N THR A 85 -3.90 3.84 -4.09
CA THR A 85 -4.32 3.89 -5.49
C THR A 85 -3.12 3.63 -6.38
N ILE A 86 -3.36 2.92 -7.47
CA ILE A 86 -2.42 2.81 -8.57
C ILE A 86 -2.97 3.69 -9.67
N GLU A 87 -2.19 4.68 -10.10
CA GLU A 87 -2.68 5.67 -11.06
C GLU A 87 -1.56 6.15 -11.96
N ASP A 88 -1.93 6.85 -13.04
CA ASP A 88 -0.96 7.50 -13.92
C ASP A 88 -1.00 9.03 -13.74
N ASP A 89 -0.13 9.74 -14.44
CA ASP A 89 -0.05 11.19 -14.33
C ASP A 89 -1.28 11.90 -14.91
N GLY A 90 -2.04 11.20 -15.74
CA GLY A 90 -3.27 11.75 -16.34
C GLY A 90 -4.49 11.64 -15.44
N GLY A 91 -4.33 11.07 -14.25
CA GLY A 91 -5.42 10.90 -13.30
C GLY A 91 -6.22 9.60 -13.48
N THR A 92 -5.79 8.72 -14.37
CA THR A 92 -6.43 7.42 -14.52
C THR A 92 -6.11 6.56 -13.29
N VAL A 93 -7.15 6.03 -12.64
CA VAL A 93 -7.00 5.10 -11.54
C VAL A 93 -7.19 3.69 -12.07
N PHE A 94 -6.19 2.85 -11.89
CA PHE A 94 -6.22 1.46 -12.33
C PHE A 94 -6.69 0.51 -11.24
N CYS A 95 -6.34 0.80 -10.00
CA CYS A 95 -6.66 -0.07 -8.87
C CYS A 95 -6.76 0.76 -7.60
N ARG A 96 -7.72 0.41 -6.77
CA ARG A 96 -7.85 0.95 -5.41
C ARG A 96 -7.70 -0.21 -4.44
N GLY A 97 -7.09 0.07 -3.30
CA GLY A 97 -6.92 -0.99 -2.33
C GLY A 97 -6.82 -0.49 -0.91
N ARG A 98 -6.92 -1.44 0.01
CA ARG A 98 -6.80 -1.20 1.43
C ARG A 98 -6.21 -2.42 2.09
N THR A 99 -5.30 -2.20 3.04
CA THR A 99 -4.81 -3.27 3.89
C THR A 99 -5.07 -2.92 5.34
N VAL A 100 -5.49 -3.92 6.10
CA VAL A 100 -5.63 -3.80 7.55
C VAL A 100 -4.33 -4.34 8.16
N ASN A 101 -3.67 -3.50 8.96
CA ASN A 101 -2.33 -3.77 9.48
C ASN A 101 -2.39 -3.85 10.99
N VAL A 102 -1.67 -4.81 11.58
CA VAL A 102 -1.66 -5.06 13.00
C VAL A 102 -0.21 -5.06 13.47
N PHE A 103 0.09 -4.25 14.50
CA PHE A 103 1.38 -4.32 15.16
C PHE A 103 1.42 -5.56 16.05
N VAL A 104 2.55 -6.25 16.02
CA VAL A 104 2.73 -7.46 16.82
C VAL A 104 4.01 -7.36 17.62
N GLU A 105 4.02 -8.02 18.75
CA GLU A 105 5.19 -8.15 19.62
C GLU A 105 5.16 -9.56 20.18
N ASP A 106 6.23 -10.30 19.97
CA ASP A 106 6.31 -11.71 20.35
C ASP A 106 5.13 -12.52 19.80
N GLY A 107 4.73 -12.21 18.56
CA GLY A 107 3.65 -12.91 17.88
C GLY A 107 2.25 -12.52 18.31
N LYS A 108 2.09 -11.54 19.19
CA LYS A 108 0.77 -11.12 19.69
C LYS A 108 0.47 -9.69 19.29
N PRO A 109 -0.81 -9.40 18.95
CA PRO A 109 -1.21 -8.03 18.64
C PRO A 109 -0.97 -7.09 19.82
N VAL A 110 -0.48 -5.89 19.52
CA VAL A 110 -0.31 -4.82 20.51
C VAL A 110 -1.01 -3.56 20.02
N SER A 111 -1.15 -2.59 20.91
CA SER A 111 -1.83 -1.33 20.59
C SER A 111 -1.07 -0.57 19.50
N VAL A 112 -1.82 0.14 18.66
CA VAL A 112 -1.25 1.00 17.63
C VAL A 112 -0.50 2.14 18.32
N PRO A 113 0.78 2.38 17.96
CA PRO A 113 1.52 3.50 18.53
C PRO A 113 0.85 4.85 18.25
N ASP A 114 1.00 5.79 19.19
CA ASP A 114 0.35 7.09 19.08
C ASP A 114 0.77 7.88 17.83
N PHE A 115 2.03 7.74 17.40
CA PHE A 115 2.49 8.48 16.23
C PHE A 115 1.71 8.11 14.95
N VAL A 116 1.19 6.89 14.87
CA VAL A 116 0.39 6.45 13.72
C VAL A 116 -0.93 7.21 13.69
N LYS A 117 -1.50 7.48 14.85
CA LYS A 117 -2.78 8.21 14.96
C LYS A 117 -2.70 9.61 14.40
N ASP A 118 -1.52 10.22 14.47
CA ASP A 118 -1.30 11.59 13.98
C ASP A 118 -1.18 11.63 12.45
N LEU A 119 -1.03 10.49 11.80
CA LEU A 119 -0.82 10.40 10.37
C LEU A 119 -2.11 10.14 9.58
N VAL A 120 -3.22 9.88 10.27
CA VAL A 120 -4.45 9.48 9.59
C VAL A 120 -4.99 10.60 8.71
N ILE A 121 -5.37 10.23 7.48
CA ILE A 121 -6.01 11.13 6.51
C ILE A 121 -7.24 10.39 5.99
N SER A 122 -8.42 10.97 6.20
CA SER A 122 -9.67 10.35 5.79
C SER A 122 -9.93 10.46 4.29
N ASP A 123 -9.28 11.44 3.63
CA ASP A 123 -9.46 11.67 2.21
C ASP A 123 -8.17 12.25 1.63
N VAL A 124 -7.64 11.62 0.59
CA VAL A 124 -6.39 12.06 -0.04
C VAL A 124 -6.68 12.97 -1.21
N LYS A 125 -6.29 14.20 -1.07
CA LYS A 125 -6.25 15.17 -2.16
C LYS A 125 -4.81 15.25 -2.66
N THR A 126 -4.65 15.10 -3.91
CA THR A 126 -3.31 15.25 -4.48
C THR A 126 -3.07 16.63 -5.02
#